data_878733f164b987f4c2c6eecb3d1f164f
#
_entry.id   878733f164b987f4c2c6eecb3d1f164f
#
_cell.length_a   1.000
_cell.length_b   1.000
_cell.length_c   1.000
_cell.angle_alpha   90.00
_cell.angle_beta   90.00
_cell.angle_gamma   90.00
#
_symmetry.space_group_name_H-M   'P 1'
#
loop_
_entity.id
_entity.type
_entity.pdbx_description
1 polymer ?
#
loop_
_entity_poly.entity_id
_entity_poly.type
_entity_poly.pdbx_seq_one_letter_code
_entity_poly.pdbx_strand_id
1 'polypeptide(L)'
;MFVSWEALRSGRATLLEGEEGWTELEGTPEMVLEVVSASSVKKDTIKLRKLYGKAEVPEYWLVDARPNRFSFEILHYTSEGYVPSRRQGDWLKSSVFAKEFQLRMENDELGYPDFTLTMR
;
A
#
# COMPACT_ATOMS: atom_id res chain seq x y z
N MET A 1 4.51 2.55 -3.21
CA MET A 1 4.51 1.74 -4.45
C MET A 1 5.71 0.81 -4.44
N PHE A 2 5.52 -0.42 -4.84
CA PHE A 2 6.60 -1.40 -4.94
C PHE A 2 6.62 -2.03 -6.33
N VAL A 3 7.82 -2.11 -6.91
CA VAL A 3 8.06 -2.76 -8.20
C VAL A 3 9.28 -3.66 -8.08
N SER A 4 9.14 -4.93 -8.45
CA SER A 4 10.25 -5.87 -8.40
C SER A 4 11.21 -5.71 -9.59
N TRP A 5 12.42 -6.21 -9.41
CA TRP A 5 13.38 -6.30 -10.52
C TRP A 5 12.85 -7.15 -11.66
N GLU A 6 12.10 -8.21 -11.35
CA GLU A 6 11.48 -9.05 -12.36
C GLU A 6 10.51 -8.26 -13.24
N ALA A 7 9.67 -7.40 -12.64
CA ALA A 7 8.74 -6.57 -13.39
C ALA A 7 9.47 -5.61 -14.33
N LEU A 8 10.57 -5.01 -13.87
CA LEU A 8 11.39 -4.12 -14.70
C LEU A 8 12.09 -4.87 -15.82
N ARG A 9 12.64 -6.05 -15.55
CA ARG A 9 13.33 -6.85 -16.56
C ARG A 9 12.40 -7.42 -17.61
N SER A 10 11.18 -7.79 -17.23
CA SER A 10 10.19 -8.35 -18.15
C SER A 10 9.45 -7.30 -18.97
N GLY A 11 9.62 -6.02 -18.66
CA GLY A 11 8.92 -4.93 -19.34
C GLY A 11 7.50 -4.68 -18.85
N ARG A 12 7.05 -5.39 -17.81
CA ARG A 12 5.74 -5.11 -17.19
C ARG A 12 5.68 -3.74 -16.54
N ALA A 13 6.84 -3.24 -16.11
CA ALA A 13 7.00 -1.89 -15.59
C ALA A 13 8.28 -1.30 -16.17
N THR A 14 8.25 -0.01 -16.48
CA THR A 14 9.37 0.70 -17.06
C THR A 14 9.57 2.01 -16.30
N LEU A 15 10.82 2.31 -15.96
CA LEU A 15 11.17 3.59 -15.35
C LEU A 15 11.40 4.62 -16.46
N LEU A 16 10.68 5.73 -16.39
CA LEU A 16 10.79 6.83 -17.33
C LEU A 16 11.44 8.03 -16.65
N GLU A 17 12.29 8.73 -17.38
CA GLU A 17 12.89 9.96 -16.91
C GLU A 17 11.97 11.14 -17.25
N GLY A 18 11.50 11.84 -16.22
CA GLY A 18 10.61 12.99 -16.37
C GLY A 18 11.36 14.27 -16.73
N GLU A 19 10.60 15.31 -17.16
CA GLU A 19 11.14 16.59 -17.62
C GLU A 19 11.98 17.35 -16.59
N GLU A 20 11.73 17.13 -15.30
CA GLU A 20 12.45 17.81 -14.21
C GLU A 20 13.46 16.89 -13.52
N GLY A 21 13.91 15.83 -14.17
CA GLY A 21 14.80 14.84 -13.57
C GLY A 21 14.10 13.85 -12.66
N TRP A 22 12.77 13.85 -12.61
CA TRP A 22 11.98 12.89 -11.86
C TRP A 22 11.88 11.58 -12.62
N THR A 23 11.97 10.46 -11.88
CA THR A 23 11.75 9.16 -12.47
C THR A 23 10.28 8.79 -12.37
N GLU A 24 9.64 8.51 -13.49
CA GLU A 24 8.27 8.04 -13.56
C GLU A 24 8.25 6.54 -13.83
N LEU A 25 7.21 5.88 -13.33
CA LEU A 25 6.98 4.46 -13.59
C LEU A 25 5.87 4.31 -14.63
N GLU A 26 6.19 3.63 -15.73
CA GLU A 26 5.18 3.19 -16.69
C GLU A 26 4.92 1.70 -16.45
N GLY A 27 3.65 1.31 -16.44
CA GLY A 27 3.23 -0.06 -16.16
C GLY A 27 2.58 -0.18 -14.79
N THR A 28 2.40 -1.42 -14.34
CA THR A 28 1.69 -1.70 -13.11
C THR A 28 2.67 -2.05 -11.99
N PRO A 29 2.67 -1.34 -10.87
CA PRO A 29 3.43 -1.74 -9.70
C PRO A 29 2.84 -3.02 -9.10
N GLU A 30 3.61 -3.73 -8.32
CA GLU A 30 3.14 -4.95 -7.65
C GLU A 30 2.41 -4.64 -6.35
N MET A 31 2.69 -3.50 -5.75
CA MET A 31 2.04 -3.06 -4.52
C MET A 31 1.97 -1.54 -4.47
N VAL A 32 0.87 -1.02 -3.94
CA VAL A 32 0.72 0.40 -3.62
C VAL A 32 0.37 0.55 -2.14
N LEU A 33 0.87 1.61 -1.53
CA LEU A 33 0.58 1.95 -0.14
C LEU A 33 -0.07 3.33 -0.11
N GLU A 34 -1.23 3.40 0.53
CA GLU A 34 -1.93 4.65 0.79
C GLU A 34 -2.04 4.91 2.29
N VAL A 35 -1.75 6.12 2.69
CA VAL A 35 -1.90 6.55 4.08
C VAL A 35 -3.00 7.61 4.14
N VAL A 36 -4.06 7.31 4.87
CA VAL A 36 -5.15 8.26 5.13
C VAL A 36 -4.78 9.08 6.36
N SER A 37 -4.69 10.38 6.20
CA SER A 37 -4.40 11.32 7.29
C SER A 37 -5.61 12.22 7.55
N ALA A 38 -5.50 13.10 8.56
CA ALA A 38 -6.56 14.05 8.90
C ALA A 38 -6.91 14.99 7.74
N SER A 39 -5.98 15.23 6.82
CA SER A 39 -6.18 16.06 5.63
C SER A 39 -6.69 15.28 4.41
N SER A 40 -6.70 13.95 4.47
CA SER A 40 -7.20 13.11 3.38
C SER A 40 -8.69 12.96 3.45
N VAL A 41 -9.34 12.99 2.29
CA VAL A 41 -10.79 12.82 2.18
C VAL A 41 -11.08 11.36 1.83
N LYS A 42 -12.00 10.73 2.56
CA LYS A 42 -12.44 9.34 2.33
C LYS A 42 -12.83 9.08 0.87
N LYS A 43 -13.41 10.07 0.23
CA LYS A 43 -13.79 10.02 -1.19
C LYS A 43 -12.60 9.75 -2.10
N ASP A 44 -11.44 10.34 -1.81
CA ASP A 44 -10.23 10.14 -2.62
C ASP A 44 -9.70 8.72 -2.48
N THR A 45 -9.79 8.14 -1.28
CA THR A 45 -9.40 6.75 -1.04
C THR A 45 -10.23 5.77 -1.89
N ILE A 46 -11.54 6.00 -2.00
CA ILE A 46 -12.42 5.18 -2.83
C ILE A 46 -12.05 5.32 -4.31
N LYS A 47 -11.77 6.53 -4.75
CA LYS A 47 -11.37 6.83 -6.12
C LYS A 47 -10.06 6.15 -6.50
N LEU A 48 -9.06 6.24 -5.63
CA LEU A 48 -7.75 5.62 -5.82
C LEU A 48 -7.86 4.10 -5.87
N ARG A 49 -8.66 3.52 -4.98
CA ARG A 49 -8.90 2.07 -4.95
C ARG A 49 -9.48 1.56 -6.26
N LYS A 50 -10.42 2.29 -6.86
CA LYS A 50 -10.98 1.95 -8.17
C LYS A 50 -9.93 2.06 -9.28
N LEU A 51 -9.10 3.09 -9.22
CA LEU A 51 -8.04 3.30 -10.20
C LEU A 51 -7.02 2.17 -10.15
N TYR A 52 -6.58 1.78 -8.97
CA TYR A 52 -5.64 0.66 -8.79
C TYR A 52 -6.27 -0.66 -9.23
N GLY A 53 -7.56 -0.86 -8.99
CA GLY A 53 -8.29 -2.03 -9.46
C GLY A 53 -8.34 -2.13 -10.99
N LYS A 54 -8.52 -1.01 -11.68
CA LYS A 54 -8.47 -0.98 -13.16
C LYS A 54 -7.08 -1.34 -13.69
N ALA A 55 -6.04 -0.93 -12.99
CA ALA A 55 -4.67 -1.25 -13.34
C ALA A 55 -4.25 -2.66 -12.89
N GLU A 56 -5.14 -3.38 -12.20
CA GLU A 56 -4.90 -4.72 -11.67
C GLU A 56 -3.66 -4.81 -10.79
N VAL A 57 -3.44 -3.79 -9.95
CA VAL A 57 -2.35 -3.80 -8.96
C VAL A 57 -2.58 -4.96 -8.00
N PRO A 58 -1.66 -5.94 -7.91
CA PRO A 58 -1.91 -7.17 -7.14
C PRO A 58 -2.19 -6.96 -5.66
N GLU A 59 -1.56 -5.98 -5.03
CA GLU A 59 -1.68 -5.78 -3.60
C GLU A 59 -1.79 -4.30 -3.24
N TYR A 60 -2.73 -4.00 -2.36
CA TYR A 60 -3.04 -2.64 -1.93
C TYR A 60 -3.00 -2.58 -0.41
N TRP A 61 -2.09 -1.76 0.11
CA TRP A 61 -1.92 -1.56 1.55
C TRP A 61 -2.56 -0.24 1.93
N LEU A 62 -3.47 -0.29 2.89
CA LEU A 62 -4.20 0.89 3.34
C LEU A 62 -3.95 1.11 4.83
N VAL A 63 -3.38 2.26 5.17
CA VAL A 63 -3.16 2.68 6.55
C VAL A 63 -4.04 3.89 6.83
N ASP A 64 -4.90 3.78 7.83
CA ASP A 64 -5.65 4.93 8.34
C ASP A 64 -4.92 5.44 9.59
N ALA A 65 -4.24 6.56 9.44
CA ALA A 65 -3.43 7.16 10.51
C ALA A 65 -4.16 8.27 11.26
N ARG A 66 -5.47 8.43 11.02
CA ARG A 66 -6.25 9.46 11.72
C ARG A 66 -6.38 9.14 13.21
N PRO A 67 -6.38 10.15 14.09
CA PRO A 67 -6.55 9.92 15.53
C PRO A 67 -7.81 9.11 15.84
N ASN A 68 -7.69 8.14 16.74
CA ASN A 68 -8.77 7.24 17.17
C ASN A 68 -9.40 6.39 16.06
N ARG A 69 -8.75 6.32 14.88
CA ARG A 69 -9.23 5.53 13.73
C ARG A 69 -8.13 4.70 13.11
N PHE A 70 -7.02 4.49 13.84
CA PHE A 70 -5.90 3.73 13.31
C PHE A 70 -6.33 2.35 12.82
N SER A 71 -5.99 2.04 11.57
CA SER A 71 -6.19 0.71 11.00
C SER A 71 -5.13 0.43 9.95
N PHE A 72 -4.86 -0.85 9.73
CA PHE A 72 -3.94 -1.32 8.72
C PHE A 72 -4.58 -2.49 7.99
N GLU A 73 -4.68 -2.39 6.67
CA GLU A 73 -5.25 -3.42 5.82
C GLU A 73 -4.30 -3.75 4.68
N ILE A 74 -4.19 -5.04 4.35
CA ILE A 74 -3.56 -5.52 3.13
C ILE A 74 -4.68 -6.14 2.29
N LEU A 75 -4.87 -5.64 1.09
CA LEU A 75 -5.93 -6.09 0.19
C LEU A 75 -5.31 -6.72 -1.05
N HIS A 76 -5.94 -7.78 -1.56
CA HIS A 76 -5.53 -8.47 -2.77
C HIS A 76 -6.51 -8.19 -3.90
N TYR A 77 -5.98 -7.99 -5.10
CA TYR A 77 -6.80 -7.86 -6.30
C TYR A 77 -7.47 -9.17 -6.65
N THR A 78 -8.78 -9.10 -6.93
CA THR A 78 -9.53 -10.19 -7.54
C THR A 78 -10.36 -9.62 -8.70
N SER A 79 -10.88 -10.48 -9.55
CA SER A 79 -11.76 -10.07 -10.65
C SER A 79 -13.04 -9.35 -10.15
N GLU A 80 -13.40 -9.53 -8.90
CA GLU A 80 -14.56 -8.89 -8.26
C GLU A 80 -14.18 -7.68 -7.40
N GLY A 81 -12.91 -7.28 -7.40
CA GLY A 81 -12.37 -6.17 -6.63
C GLY A 81 -11.35 -6.59 -5.61
N TYR A 82 -10.93 -5.65 -4.76
CA TYR A 82 -9.98 -5.93 -3.70
C TYR A 82 -10.66 -6.61 -2.53
N VAL A 83 -10.02 -7.66 -2.00
CA VAL A 83 -10.49 -8.39 -0.83
C VAL A 83 -9.41 -8.38 0.25
N PRO A 84 -9.82 -8.36 1.55
CA PRO A 84 -8.85 -8.40 2.65
C PRO A 84 -7.99 -9.66 2.60
N SER A 85 -6.71 -9.51 2.91
CA SER A 85 -5.82 -10.65 3.01
C SER A 85 -6.07 -11.44 4.29
N ARG A 86 -5.44 -12.62 4.35
CA ARG A 86 -5.51 -13.46 5.54
C ARG A 86 -4.92 -12.72 6.74
N ARG A 87 -5.65 -12.73 7.85
CA ARG A 87 -5.25 -12.08 9.09
C ARG A 87 -5.14 -13.13 10.20
N GLN A 88 -4.07 -13.04 10.97
CA GLN A 88 -3.90 -13.83 12.19
C GLN A 88 -3.52 -12.87 13.32
N GLY A 89 -4.49 -12.56 14.19
CA GLY A 89 -4.32 -11.48 15.16
C GLY A 89 -4.09 -10.15 14.43
N ASP A 90 -2.98 -9.49 14.75
CA ASP A 90 -2.58 -8.23 14.10
C ASP A 90 -1.66 -8.44 12.90
N TRP A 91 -1.42 -9.69 12.52
CA TRP A 91 -0.54 -10.04 11.41
C TRP A 91 -1.33 -10.24 10.12
N LEU A 92 -0.92 -9.51 9.09
CA LEU A 92 -1.55 -9.54 7.77
C LEU A 92 -0.61 -10.17 6.76
N LYS A 93 -1.13 -11.08 5.96
CA LYS A 93 -0.35 -11.79 4.94
C LYS A 93 -0.18 -10.94 3.69
N SER A 94 1.07 -10.77 3.27
CA SER A 94 1.39 -10.20 1.97
C SER A 94 1.81 -11.32 1.02
N SER A 95 1.14 -11.41 -0.13
CA SER A 95 1.51 -12.37 -1.18
C SER A 95 2.71 -11.87 -1.98
N VAL A 96 2.81 -10.55 -2.17
CA VAL A 96 3.91 -9.94 -2.92
C VAL A 96 5.25 -10.21 -2.26
N PHE A 97 5.32 -10.03 -0.93
CA PHE A 97 6.56 -10.24 -0.19
C PHE A 97 6.68 -11.64 0.40
N ALA A 98 5.63 -12.46 0.36
CA ALA A 98 5.57 -13.78 0.98
C ALA A 98 5.90 -13.74 2.48
N LYS A 99 5.42 -12.70 3.16
CA LYS A 99 5.66 -12.43 4.57
C LYS A 99 4.38 -11.95 5.23
N GLU A 100 4.36 -11.98 6.56
CA GLU A 100 3.31 -11.37 7.35
C GLU A 100 3.80 -10.06 7.95
N PHE A 101 2.91 -9.08 8.03
CA PHE A 101 3.23 -7.73 8.51
C PHE A 101 2.29 -7.29 9.61
N GLN A 102 2.83 -6.56 10.56
CA GLN A 102 2.09 -5.95 11.65
C GLN A 102 2.51 -4.48 11.74
N LEU A 103 1.53 -3.59 11.79
CA LEU A 103 1.80 -2.17 11.98
C LEU A 103 1.26 -1.74 13.34
N ARG A 104 2.11 -1.12 14.14
CA ARG A 104 1.73 -0.56 15.44
C ARG A 104 1.89 0.94 15.42
N MET A 105 0.98 1.62 16.10
CA MET A 105 1.08 3.06 16.33
C MET A 105 1.17 3.29 17.83
N GLU A 106 2.21 4.02 18.24
CA GLU A 106 2.41 4.44 19.63
C GLU A 106 2.73 5.92 19.62
N ASN A 107 2.49 6.60 20.74
CA ASN A 107 2.92 7.97 20.89
C ASN A 107 4.35 8.00 21.44
N ASP A 108 5.19 8.89 20.89
CA ASP A 108 6.53 9.11 21.43
C ASP A 108 6.47 9.93 22.74
N GLU A 109 7.63 10.25 23.30
CA GLU A 109 7.73 11.00 24.56
C GLU A 109 7.10 12.39 24.49
N LEU A 110 6.98 12.95 23.27
CA LEU A 110 6.38 14.26 23.04
C LEU A 110 4.90 14.18 22.62
N GLY A 111 4.34 12.97 22.59
CA GLY A 111 2.95 12.75 22.23
C GLY A 111 2.69 12.67 20.72
N TYR A 112 3.73 12.61 19.88
CA TYR A 112 3.58 12.46 18.45
C TYR A 112 3.43 10.99 18.05
N PRO A 113 2.62 10.69 17.02
CA PRO A 113 2.46 9.31 16.55
C PRO A 113 3.79 8.75 16.02
N ASP A 114 4.11 7.54 16.45
CA ASP A 114 5.24 6.79 15.97
C ASP A 114 4.76 5.43 15.46
N PHE A 115 5.19 5.04 14.25
CA PHE A 115 4.72 3.83 13.59
C PHE A 115 5.86 2.82 13.52
N THR A 116 5.55 1.57 13.87
CA THR A 116 6.51 0.47 13.76
C THR A 116 5.91 -0.63 12.91
N LEU A 117 6.57 -0.91 11.78
CA LEU A 117 6.21 -2.02 10.90
C LEU A 117 7.10 -3.21 11.23
N THR A 118 6.48 -4.32 11.56
CA THR A 118 7.20 -5.58 11.87
C THR A 118 6.84 -6.62 10.84
N MET A 119 7.82 -7.42 10.46
CA MET A 119 7.67 -8.46 9.45
C MET A 119 8.11 -9.81 10.02
N ARG A 120 7.43 -10.88 9.65
CA ARG A 120 7.82 -12.24 10.03
C ARG A 120 7.57 -13.26 8.92
#